data_bba803a231973d3b1440122c477a2606
#
_entry.id   bba803a231973d3b1440122c477a2606
#
_cell.length_a   1.000
_cell.length_b   1.000
_cell.length_c   1.000
_cell.angle_alpha   90.00
_cell.angle_beta   90.00
_cell.angle_gamma   90.00
#
_symmetry.space_group_name_H-M   'P 1'
#
loop_
_entity.id
_entity.type
_entity.pdbx_description
1 polymer ?
#
loop_
_entity_poly.entity_id
_entity_poly.type
_entity_poly.pdbx_seq_one_letter_code
_entity_poly.pdbx_strand_id
1 'polypeptide(L)'
;MKHIKITLSVLAFAIFAFNAQARDQIKIVGSSTVYPYATVVAETFGKTGKFKTPVIESTGTGGGMKLFCAGVGTNHPDITNASRAIKSKEKALCKKNGVTEIIEIVVGNDGISFAHSVNSPDIDFSKEQLWRALAHEVDVDGKLVANPYKKWSDIDSSLPSKKIEILIAPPTSGTRDAWNSLVMGKGCSKAAKSLFEANGKKAKKECAKMREDGYAVE
;
A
#
# COMPACT_ATOMS: atom_id res chain seq x y z
N MET A 1 -15.96 -34.22 55.76
CA MET A 1 -15.31 -32.95 55.33
C MET A 1 -14.24 -33.14 54.20
N LYS A 2 -13.68 -34.37 53.99
CA LYS A 2 -12.74 -34.59 52.88
C LYS A 2 -13.39 -34.62 51.46
N HIS A 3 -14.65 -35.04 51.35
CA HIS A 3 -15.30 -35.11 50.04
C HIS A 3 -15.75 -33.78 49.47
N ILE A 4 -15.98 -32.75 50.29
CA ILE A 4 -16.36 -31.39 49.85
C ILE A 4 -15.19 -30.65 49.18
N LYS A 5 -13.95 -30.90 49.62
CA LYS A 5 -12.76 -30.24 49.05
C LYS A 5 -12.42 -30.74 47.64
N ILE A 6 -12.69 -32.02 47.35
CA ILE A 6 -12.44 -32.63 46.03
C ILE A 6 -13.44 -32.09 44.98
N THR A 7 -14.71 -31.95 45.39
CA THR A 7 -15.78 -31.45 44.50
C THR A 7 -15.56 -29.98 44.11
N LEU A 8 -15.07 -29.17 45.03
CA LEU A 8 -14.77 -27.76 44.74
C LEU A 8 -13.56 -27.59 43.79
N SER A 9 -12.54 -28.45 43.89
CA SER A 9 -11.38 -28.43 43.01
C SER A 9 -11.72 -28.84 41.56
N VAL A 10 -12.61 -29.78 41.37
CA VAL A 10 -13.08 -30.21 40.03
C VAL A 10 -13.97 -29.14 39.38
N LEU A 11 -14.79 -28.45 40.16
CA LEU A 11 -15.63 -27.36 39.66
C LEU A 11 -14.81 -26.13 39.25
N ALA A 12 -13.71 -25.82 39.98
CA ALA A 12 -12.81 -24.74 39.65
C ALA A 12 -12.01 -24.98 38.33
N PHE A 13 -11.74 -26.24 37.99
CA PHE A 13 -11.03 -26.57 36.75
C PHE A 13 -11.96 -26.53 35.51
N ALA A 14 -13.27 -26.75 35.67
CA ALA A 14 -14.24 -26.69 34.59
C ALA A 14 -14.53 -25.24 34.13
N ILE A 15 -14.28 -24.22 34.95
CA ILE A 15 -14.55 -22.79 34.62
C ILE A 15 -13.47 -22.24 33.72
N PHE A 16 -12.29 -22.86 33.62
CA PHE A 16 -11.19 -22.40 32.75
C PHE A 16 -11.17 -23.06 31.35
N ALA A 17 -12.19 -23.83 30.98
CA ALA A 17 -12.43 -24.19 29.58
C ALA A 17 -12.92 -22.92 28.83
N PHE A 18 -12.04 -21.91 28.68
CA PHE A 18 -12.27 -20.80 27.78
C PHE A 18 -12.55 -21.37 26.40
N ASN A 19 -13.74 -21.12 25.91
CA ASN A 19 -14.10 -21.33 24.53
C ASN A 19 -13.03 -20.70 23.64
N ALA A 20 -12.08 -21.49 23.18
CA ALA A 20 -11.26 -21.14 22.03
C ALA A 20 -12.23 -21.09 20.84
N GLN A 21 -12.92 -19.98 20.69
CA GLN A 21 -13.80 -19.74 19.55
C GLN A 21 -12.91 -19.57 18.33
N ALA A 22 -12.65 -20.69 17.65
CA ALA A 22 -12.02 -20.66 16.35
C ALA A 22 -13.00 -19.97 15.38
N ARG A 23 -12.52 -18.95 14.67
CA ARG A 23 -13.27 -18.37 13.56
C ARG A 23 -13.31 -19.40 12.43
N ASP A 24 -14.52 -19.70 11.96
CA ASP A 24 -14.76 -20.69 10.90
C ASP A 24 -14.74 -20.08 9.49
N GLN A 25 -14.39 -18.79 9.38
CA GLN A 25 -14.35 -18.04 8.13
C GLN A 25 -13.06 -17.26 8.03
N ILE A 26 -12.34 -17.42 6.93
CA ILE A 26 -11.09 -16.73 6.64
C ILE A 26 -11.40 -15.24 6.39
N LYS A 27 -10.66 -14.36 7.05
CA LYS A 27 -10.71 -12.90 6.83
C LYS A 27 -9.46 -12.44 6.10
N ILE A 28 -9.64 -11.78 4.95
CA ILE A 28 -8.59 -11.29 4.07
C ILE A 28 -8.75 -9.78 3.95
N VAL A 29 -7.66 -9.03 4.08
CA VAL A 29 -7.64 -7.57 3.92
C VAL A 29 -6.51 -7.16 2.97
N GLY A 30 -6.52 -5.97 2.43
CA GLY A 30 -5.33 -5.41 1.78
C GLY A 30 -5.56 -4.80 0.40
N SER A 31 -4.68 -5.13 -0.53
CA SER A 31 -4.51 -4.48 -1.83
C SER A 31 -5.79 -4.42 -2.66
N SER A 32 -6.15 -3.22 -3.10
CA SER A 32 -7.24 -2.98 -4.07
C SER A 32 -6.92 -3.58 -5.45
N THR A 33 -5.65 -3.65 -5.83
CA THR A 33 -5.20 -4.28 -7.09
C THR A 33 -5.46 -5.78 -7.08
N VAL A 34 -5.20 -6.45 -5.95
CA VAL A 34 -5.36 -7.90 -5.80
C VAL A 34 -6.82 -8.28 -5.48
N TYR A 35 -7.60 -7.33 -4.94
CA TYR A 35 -8.97 -7.56 -4.49
C TYR A 35 -9.87 -8.30 -5.50
N PRO A 36 -9.99 -7.89 -6.79
CA PRO A 36 -10.88 -8.56 -7.73
C PRO A 36 -10.46 -10.01 -7.99
N TYR A 37 -9.17 -10.30 -8.07
CA TYR A 37 -8.66 -11.66 -8.26
C TYR A 37 -8.89 -12.53 -7.03
N ALA A 38 -8.61 -12.00 -5.85
CA ALA A 38 -8.83 -12.70 -4.59
C ALA A 38 -10.32 -12.99 -4.36
N THR A 39 -11.22 -12.13 -4.79
CA THR A 39 -12.66 -12.33 -4.71
C THR A 39 -13.10 -13.56 -5.52
N VAL A 40 -12.64 -13.68 -6.76
CA VAL A 40 -12.93 -14.86 -7.61
C VAL A 40 -12.41 -16.15 -6.97
N VAL A 41 -11.20 -16.12 -6.41
CA VAL A 41 -10.61 -17.27 -5.72
C VAL A 41 -11.43 -17.63 -4.48
N ALA A 42 -11.84 -16.66 -3.67
CA ALA A 42 -12.64 -16.88 -2.46
C ALA A 42 -14.02 -17.45 -2.78
N GLU A 43 -14.69 -16.91 -3.80
CA GLU A 43 -15.98 -17.44 -4.25
C GLU A 43 -15.85 -18.88 -4.77
N THR A 44 -14.81 -19.16 -5.54
CA THR A 44 -14.54 -20.51 -6.05
C THR A 44 -14.25 -21.48 -4.92
N PHE A 45 -13.47 -21.06 -3.93
CA PHE A 45 -13.20 -21.83 -2.72
C PHE A 45 -14.48 -22.14 -1.93
N GLY A 46 -15.34 -21.13 -1.73
CA GLY A 46 -16.62 -21.31 -1.03
C GLY A 46 -17.58 -22.25 -1.75
N LYS A 47 -17.60 -22.23 -3.11
CA LYS A 47 -18.42 -23.15 -3.93
C LYS A 47 -18.04 -24.62 -3.77
N THR A 48 -16.88 -24.93 -3.21
CA THR A 48 -16.51 -26.32 -2.89
C THR A 48 -17.41 -26.94 -1.82
N GLY A 49 -18.13 -26.10 -1.06
CA GLY A 49 -19.07 -26.53 -0.01
C GLY A 49 -18.40 -27.07 1.26
N LYS A 50 -17.08 -27.16 1.32
CA LYS A 50 -16.33 -27.66 2.48
C LYS A 50 -16.11 -26.62 3.57
N PHE A 51 -16.00 -25.34 3.16
CA PHE A 51 -15.68 -24.22 4.03
C PHE A 51 -16.52 -23.00 3.66
N LYS A 52 -16.70 -22.06 4.59
CA LYS A 52 -17.34 -20.77 4.32
C LYS A 52 -16.50 -19.96 3.34
N THR A 53 -17.17 -19.24 2.46
CA THR A 53 -16.50 -18.28 1.56
C THR A 53 -15.69 -17.27 2.35
N PRO A 54 -14.38 -17.08 2.08
CA PRO A 54 -13.59 -16.05 2.73
C PRO A 54 -14.18 -14.65 2.56
N VAL A 55 -14.08 -13.81 3.58
CA VAL A 55 -14.44 -12.39 3.50
C VAL A 55 -13.21 -11.59 3.08
N ILE A 56 -13.37 -10.74 2.07
CA ILE A 56 -12.28 -9.92 1.56
C ILE A 56 -12.65 -8.44 1.66
N GLU A 57 -11.76 -7.64 2.25
CA GLU A 57 -11.90 -6.20 2.38
C GLU A 57 -10.75 -5.48 1.67
N SER A 58 -11.10 -4.52 0.80
CA SER A 58 -10.11 -3.67 0.13
C SER A 58 -9.73 -2.49 1.05
N THR A 59 -8.56 -2.58 1.67
CA THR A 59 -8.04 -1.57 2.60
C THR A 59 -6.76 -0.90 2.10
N GLY A 60 -6.35 -1.24 0.87
CA GLY A 60 -5.02 -0.92 0.33
C GLY A 60 -3.91 -1.75 0.99
N THR A 61 -2.78 -1.94 0.31
CA THR A 61 -1.66 -2.76 0.81
C THR A 61 -1.17 -2.29 2.19
N GLY A 62 -0.98 -0.99 2.38
CA GLY A 62 -0.48 -0.43 3.64
C GLY A 62 -1.48 -0.56 4.78
N GLY A 63 -2.78 -0.39 4.51
CA GLY A 63 -3.86 -0.60 5.47
C GLY A 63 -3.95 -2.06 5.88
N GLY A 64 -3.96 -2.97 4.92
CA GLY A 64 -3.97 -4.41 5.16
C GLY A 64 -2.80 -4.88 5.99
N MET A 65 -1.57 -4.43 5.68
CA MET A 65 -0.38 -4.75 6.47
C MET A 65 -0.48 -4.28 7.93
N LYS A 66 -1.07 -3.10 8.18
CA LYS A 66 -1.29 -2.61 9.55
C LYS A 66 -2.29 -3.49 10.31
N LEU A 67 -3.39 -3.87 9.67
CA LEU A 67 -4.40 -4.73 10.29
C LEU A 67 -3.86 -6.13 10.55
N PHE A 68 -3.15 -6.72 9.59
CA PHE A 68 -2.51 -8.02 9.71
C PHE A 68 -1.44 -8.04 10.80
N CYS A 69 -0.58 -7.01 10.86
CA CYS A 69 0.46 -6.88 11.88
C CYS A 69 -0.05 -6.32 13.22
N ALA A 70 -1.36 -6.13 13.42
CA ALA A 70 -1.89 -5.63 14.69
C ALA A 70 -1.92 -6.69 15.79
N GLY A 71 -1.91 -7.98 15.44
CA GLY A 71 -1.90 -9.08 16.40
C GLY A 71 -2.27 -10.42 15.77
N VAL A 72 -2.42 -11.41 16.63
CA VAL A 72 -2.88 -12.78 16.29
C VAL A 72 -4.24 -13.06 16.91
N GLY A 73 -4.95 -14.04 16.36
CA GLY A 73 -6.25 -14.48 16.86
C GLY A 73 -7.45 -13.95 16.06
N THR A 74 -8.65 -14.30 16.49
CA THR A 74 -9.89 -14.13 15.72
C THR A 74 -10.30 -12.68 15.44
N ASN A 75 -9.74 -11.72 16.16
CA ASN A 75 -10.00 -10.29 15.95
C ASN A 75 -9.13 -9.67 14.84
N HIS A 76 -8.15 -10.41 14.34
CA HIS A 76 -7.22 -9.96 13.31
C HIS A 76 -7.43 -10.73 12.00
N PRO A 77 -7.08 -10.19 10.83
CA PRO A 77 -7.16 -10.91 9.57
C PRO A 77 -6.15 -12.06 9.51
N ASP A 78 -6.54 -13.14 8.81
CA ASP A 78 -5.68 -14.31 8.60
C ASP A 78 -4.68 -14.08 7.48
N ILE A 79 -5.08 -13.30 6.46
CA ILE A 79 -4.30 -13.05 5.25
C ILE A 79 -4.35 -11.56 4.94
N THR A 80 -3.26 -11.04 4.42
CA THR A 80 -3.24 -9.72 3.80
C THR A 80 -2.77 -9.81 2.35
N ASN A 81 -3.58 -9.30 1.43
CA ASN A 81 -3.23 -9.13 0.04
C ASN A 81 -2.32 -7.93 -0.12
N ALA A 82 -1.31 -8.04 -0.97
CA ALA A 82 -0.36 -6.98 -1.21
C ALA A 82 0.03 -6.87 -2.68
N SER A 83 0.19 -5.66 -3.19
CA SER A 83 0.71 -5.35 -4.52
C SER A 83 2.23 -5.09 -4.50
N ARG A 84 2.89 -5.37 -3.39
CA ARG A 84 4.34 -5.26 -3.18
C ARG A 84 4.77 -6.15 -2.02
N ALA A 85 6.04 -6.46 -1.95
CA ALA A 85 6.63 -7.15 -0.79
C ALA A 85 6.43 -6.36 0.51
N ILE A 86 6.37 -7.08 1.63
CA ILE A 86 6.31 -6.51 2.97
C ILE A 86 7.59 -5.71 3.29
N LYS A 87 7.45 -4.50 3.80
CA LYS A 87 8.56 -3.61 4.16
C LYS A 87 9.16 -3.99 5.52
N SER A 88 10.44 -3.67 5.75
CA SER A 88 11.13 -3.94 7.02
C SER A 88 10.42 -3.35 8.24
N LYS A 89 9.81 -2.15 8.11
CA LYS A 89 9.03 -1.52 9.17
C LYS A 89 7.74 -2.29 9.49
N GLU A 90 7.10 -2.87 8.47
CA GLU A 90 5.90 -3.69 8.63
C GLU A 90 6.26 -5.01 9.31
N LYS A 91 7.36 -5.66 8.90
CA LYS A 91 7.89 -6.85 9.60
C LYS A 91 8.19 -6.57 11.08
N ALA A 92 8.78 -5.40 11.38
CA ALA A 92 9.05 -4.99 12.76
C ALA A 92 7.76 -4.77 13.57
N LEU A 93 6.72 -4.19 12.96
CA LEU A 93 5.40 -4.03 13.58
C LEU A 93 4.75 -5.38 13.87
N CYS A 94 4.75 -6.29 12.90
CA CYS A 94 4.26 -7.64 13.06
C CYS A 94 4.94 -8.34 14.24
N LYS A 95 6.27 -8.36 14.28
CA LYS A 95 7.05 -8.97 15.36
C LYS A 95 6.72 -8.36 16.73
N LYS A 96 6.60 -7.02 16.81
CA LYS A 96 6.23 -6.30 18.04
C LYS A 96 4.88 -6.78 18.59
N ASN A 97 3.93 -7.11 17.71
CA ASN A 97 2.56 -7.49 18.08
C ASN A 97 2.35 -9.03 18.08
N GLY A 98 3.41 -9.83 18.13
CA GLY A 98 3.35 -11.28 18.25
C GLY A 98 3.11 -12.03 16.93
N VAL A 99 3.05 -11.36 15.79
CA VAL A 99 3.02 -12.00 14.47
C VAL A 99 4.46 -12.28 14.04
N THR A 100 4.98 -13.43 14.45
CA THR A 100 6.41 -13.78 14.32
C THR A 100 6.70 -14.59 13.07
N GLU A 101 5.73 -15.33 12.57
CA GLU A 101 5.85 -16.15 11.37
C GLU A 101 4.97 -15.56 10.26
N ILE A 102 5.59 -15.22 9.13
CA ILE A 102 4.92 -14.62 7.98
C ILE A 102 5.33 -15.41 6.75
N ILE A 103 4.34 -16.00 6.08
CA ILE A 103 4.51 -16.70 4.81
C ILE A 103 4.14 -15.74 3.70
N GLU A 104 5.06 -15.45 2.80
CA GLU A 104 4.85 -14.61 1.63
C GLU A 104 4.74 -15.50 0.38
N ILE A 105 3.60 -15.43 -0.31
CA ILE A 105 3.32 -16.20 -1.53
C ILE A 105 3.18 -15.21 -2.68
N VAL A 106 4.07 -15.31 -3.67
CA VAL A 106 3.99 -14.52 -4.90
C VAL A 106 3.04 -15.22 -5.87
N VAL A 107 1.91 -14.56 -6.16
CA VAL A 107 0.86 -15.11 -7.02
C VAL A 107 0.92 -14.57 -8.45
N GLY A 108 1.67 -13.50 -8.70
CA GLY A 108 1.83 -12.89 -10.02
C GLY A 108 2.66 -11.61 -9.97
N ASN A 109 2.93 -11.06 -11.15
CA ASN A 109 3.57 -9.75 -11.31
C ASN A 109 2.56 -8.78 -11.92
N ASP A 110 2.57 -7.55 -11.44
CA ASP A 110 1.77 -6.45 -11.96
C ASP A 110 2.68 -5.31 -12.41
N GLY A 111 2.25 -4.57 -13.43
CA GLY A 111 2.99 -3.45 -14.00
C GLY A 111 2.19 -2.16 -13.92
N ILE A 112 2.89 -1.03 -13.69
CA ILE A 112 2.31 0.30 -13.81
C ILE A 112 2.74 0.88 -15.14
N SER A 113 1.79 1.27 -15.96
CA SER A 113 2.01 1.99 -17.21
C SER A 113 1.55 3.45 -17.07
N PHE A 114 2.22 4.30 -17.81
CA PHE A 114 1.77 5.65 -18.08
C PHE A 114 1.10 5.65 -19.45
N ALA A 115 -0.18 5.95 -19.48
CA ALA A 115 -0.98 5.90 -20.71
C ALA A 115 -1.41 7.33 -21.12
N HIS A 116 -1.50 7.56 -22.40
CA HIS A 116 -2.00 8.81 -22.99
C HIS A 116 -3.00 8.52 -24.11
N SER A 117 -3.71 9.55 -24.54
CA SER A 117 -4.63 9.45 -25.68
C SER A 117 -3.88 9.02 -26.95
N VAL A 118 -4.48 8.15 -27.73
CA VAL A 118 -3.97 7.72 -29.06
C VAL A 118 -3.78 8.89 -30.03
N ASN A 119 -4.45 10.02 -29.79
CA ASN A 119 -4.30 11.24 -30.59
C ASN A 119 -3.17 12.17 -30.08
N SER A 120 -2.48 11.79 -29.00
CA SER A 120 -1.31 12.52 -28.53
C SER A 120 -0.05 11.95 -29.14
N PRO A 121 0.99 12.76 -29.37
CA PRO A 121 2.27 12.22 -29.80
C PRO A 121 2.84 11.28 -28.75
N ASP A 122 3.54 10.24 -29.20
CA ASP A 122 4.30 9.36 -28.32
C ASP A 122 5.40 10.16 -27.64
N ILE A 123 5.49 10.04 -26.33
CA ILE A 123 6.45 10.75 -25.50
C ILE A 123 7.10 9.76 -24.54
N ASP A 124 8.40 9.68 -24.57
CA ASP A 124 9.18 8.90 -23.61
C ASP A 124 9.59 9.79 -22.45
N PHE A 125 8.83 9.72 -21.38
CA PHE A 125 9.08 10.53 -20.18
C PHE A 125 10.14 9.91 -19.28
N SER A 126 11.12 10.69 -18.89
CA SER A 126 12.01 10.35 -17.79
C SER A 126 11.26 10.43 -16.44
N LYS A 127 11.73 9.66 -15.45
CA LYS A 127 11.15 9.75 -14.08
C LYS A 127 11.35 11.11 -13.44
N GLU A 128 12.37 11.83 -13.85
CA GLU A 128 12.65 13.20 -13.44
C GLU A 128 11.60 14.17 -13.98
N GLN A 129 11.29 14.09 -15.28
CA GLN A 129 10.25 14.91 -15.91
C GLN A 129 8.87 14.63 -15.29
N LEU A 130 8.53 13.36 -15.05
CA LEU A 130 7.28 12.98 -14.38
C LEU A 130 7.23 13.51 -12.94
N TRP A 131 8.36 13.46 -12.22
CA TRP A 131 8.41 14.04 -10.87
C TRP A 131 8.23 15.56 -10.91
N ARG A 132 8.92 16.27 -11.81
CA ARG A 132 8.76 17.73 -11.98
C ARG A 132 7.32 18.12 -12.35
N ALA A 133 6.63 17.30 -13.12
CA ALA A 133 5.22 17.54 -13.48
C ALA A 133 4.27 17.39 -12.28
N LEU A 134 4.56 16.48 -11.35
CA LEU A 134 3.64 16.06 -10.29
C LEU A 134 4.00 16.58 -8.89
N ALA A 135 5.25 16.98 -8.65
CA ALA A 135 5.70 17.37 -7.33
C ALA A 135 4.98 18.64 -6.82
N HIS A 136 4.71 18.69 -5.52
CA HIS A 136 4.17 19.88 -4.86
C HIS A 136 5.16 21.04 -4.91
N GLU A 137 6.43 20.74 -4.62
CA GLU A 137 7.55 21.68 -4.72
C GLU A 137 8.65 21.08 -5.60
N VAL A 138 9.33 21.91 -6.32
CA VAL A 138 10.46 21.54 -7.20
C VAL A 138 11.69 22.36 -6.87
N ASP A 139 12.86 21.82 -7.18
CA ASP A 139 14.13 22.53 -7.08
C ASP A 139 14.33 23.37 -8.35
N VAL A 140 14.40 24.68 -8.15
CA VAL A 140 14.78 25.66 -9.18
C VAL A 140 15.99 26.40 -8.66
N ASP A 141 17.12 26.26 -9.32
CA ASP A 141 18.40 26.91 -8.98
C ASP A 141 18.84 26.66 -7.51
N GLY A 142 18.64 25.44 -7.02
CA GLY A 142 19.01 25.02 -5.66
C GLY A 142 18.03 25.47 -4.57
N LYS A 143 16.87 26.02 -4.94
CA LYS A 143 15.82 26.44 -4.01
C LYS A 143 14.55 25.65 -4.26
N LEU A 144 13.92 25.18 -3.19
CA LEU A 144 12.58 24.61 -3.27
C LEU A 144 11.55 25.72 -3.40
N VAL A 145 10.76 25.62 -4.46
CA VAL A 145 9.66 26.55 -4.75
C VAL A 145 8.40 25.76 -5.06
N ALA A 146 7.23 26.34 -4.83
CA ALA A 146 5.97 25.79 -5.31
C ALA A 146 6.09 25.51 -6.82
N ASN A 147 5.53 24.37 -7.26
CA ASN A 147 5.72 23.90 -8.63
C ASN A 147 5.21 24.93 -9.67
N PRO A 148 6.09 25.58 -10.46
CA PRO A 148 5.71 26.62 -11.40
C PRO A 148 5.29 26.06 -12.77
N TYR A 149 5.55 24.77 -13.04
CA TYR A 149 5.37 24.19 -14.36
C TYR A 149 3.88 24.00 -14.67
N LYS A 150 3.44 24.56 -15.79
CA LYS A 150 2.05 24.50 -16.27
C LYS A 150 1.92 23.67 -17.54
N LYS A 151 2.98 23.67 -18.37
CA LYS A 151 3.07 22.92 -19.62
C LYS A 151 4.21 21.94 -19.55
N TRP A 152 4.15 20.88 -20.33
CA TRP A 152 5.24 19.93 -20.45
C TRP A 152 6.54 20.60 -20.94
N SER A 153 6.43 21.56 -21.89
CA SER A 153 7.58 22.35 -22.38
C SER A 153 8.21 23.26 -21.32
N ASP A 154 7.53 23.55 -20.20
CA ASP A 154 8.11 24.32 -19.10
C ASP A 154 9.15 23.47 -18.30
N ILE A 155 8.99 22.14 -18.35
CA ILE A 155 9.89 21.19 -17.71
C ILE A 155 11.11 20.91 -18.57
N ASP A 156 10.88 20.74 -19.88
CA ASP A 156 11.89 20.45 -20.90
C ASP A 156 11.38 20.95 -22.25
N SER A 157 12.17 21.78 -22.92
CA SER A 157 11.81 22.39 -24.20
C SER A 157 11.59 21.38 -25.34
N SER A 158 12.09 20.15 -25.19
CA SER A 158 11.86 19.06 -26.15
C SER A 158 10.47 18.44 -26.02
N LEU A 159 9.76 18.71 -24.91
CA LEU A 159 8.42 18.20 -24.67
C LEU A 159 7.37 19.12 -25.32
N PRO A 160 6.16 18.59 -25.60
CA PRO A 160 5.10 19.37 -26.24
C PRO A 160 4.67 20.58 -25.41
N SER A 161 4.37 21.71 -26.08
CA SER A 161 3.77 22.88 -25.43
C SER A 161 2.28 22.67 -25.14
N LYS A 162 1.98 21.61 -24.38
CA LYS A 162 0.64 21.26 -23.91
C LYS A 162 0.56 21.39 -22.41
N LYS A 163 -0.62 21.76 -21.90
CA LYS A 163 -0.91 21.80 -20.47
C LYS A 163 -0.64 20.44 -19.81
N ILE A 164 -0.05 20.45 -18.63
CA ILE A 164 0.10 19.26 -17.80
C ILE A 164 -1.29 18.91 -17.26
N GLU A 165 -1.79 17.74 -17.58
CA GLU A 165 -3.03 17.15 -17.05
C GLU A 165 -2.77 15.66 -16.81
N ILE A 166 -2.74 15.26 -15.56
CA ILE A 166 -2.40 13.89 -15.18
C ILE A 166 -3.48 13.35 -14.26
N LEU A 167 -4.02 12.18 -14.61
CA LEU A 167 -4.89 11.39 -13.75
C LEU A 167 -4.03 10.41 -12.95
N ILE A 168 -4.17 10.42 -11.64
CA ILE A 168 -3.38 9.59 -10.72
C ILE A 168 -4.28 8.78 -9.80
N ALA A 169 -3.78 7.64 -9.39
CA ALA A 169 -4.49 6.80 -8.42
C ALA A 169 -4.58 7.50 -7.05
N PRO A 170 -5.69 7.37 -6.31
CA PRO A 170 -5.88 8.00 -5.00
C PRO A 170 -4.88 7.48 -3.95
N PRO A 171 -4.66 8.21 -2.84
CA PRO A 171 -3.68 7.86 -1.81
C PRO A 171 -3.89 6.48 -1.15
N THR A 172 -5.12 5.97 -1.20
CA THR A 172 -5.49 4.65 -0.66
C THR A 172 -5.12 3.50 -1.60
N SER A 173 -4.74 3.78 -2.84
CA SER A 173 -4.41 2.78 -3.86
C SER A 173 -2.99 2.23 -3.69
N GLY A 174 -2.82 0.92 -3.87
CA GLY A 174 -1.51 0.29 -3.99
C GLY A 174 -0.72 0.77 -5.21
N THR A 175 -1.41 1.14 -6.29
CA THR A 175 -0.82 1.76 -7.49
C THR A 175 -0.18 3.10 -7.14
N ARG A 176 -0.81 3.92 -6.27
CA ARG A 176 -0.23 5.17 -5.77
C ARG A 176 1.04 4.93 -4.94
N ASP A 177 1.03 3.92 -4.06
CA ASP A 177 2.21 3.51 -3.28
C ASP A 177 3.38 3.09 -4.19
N ALA A 178 3.09 2.33 -5.23
CA ALA A 178 4.09 1.89 -6.20
C ALA A 178 4.60 3.07 -7.04
N TRP A 179 3.72 3.95 -7.52
CA TRP A 179 4.07 5.18 -8.21
C TRP A 179 5.01 6.06 -7.38
N ASN A 180 4.65 6.30 -6.11
CA ASN A 180 5.47 7.07 -5.18
C ASN A 180 6.88 6.48 -5.00
N SER A 181 6.99 5.16 -5.01
CA SER A 181 8.27 4.46 -4.85
C SER A 181 9.10 4.41 -6.13
N LEU A 182 8.47 4.10 -7.27
CA LEU A 182 9.14 3.79 -8.53
C LEU A 182 9.39 5.03 -9.39
N VAL A 183 8.53 6.03 -9.29
CA VAL A 183 8.60 7.26 -10.09
C VAL A 183 8.97 8.45 -9.23
N MET A 184 8.11 8.85 -8.28
CA MET A 184 8.31 10.07 -7.50
C MET A 184 9.63 10.05 -6.71
N GLY A 185 9.90 8.98 -5.95
CA GLY A 185 11.13 8.87 -5.17
C GLY A 185 12.40 8.83 -6.01
N LYS A 186 12.36 8.15 -7.16
CA LYS A 186 13.52 8.03 -8.07
C LYS A 186 13.71 9.29 -8.90
N GLY A 187 12.63 9.93 -9.36
CA GLY A 187 12.68 11.18 -10.09
C GLY A 187 13.23 12.31 -9.22
N CYS A 188 12.69 12.45 -8.02
CA CYS A 188 13.14 13.43 -7.04
C CYS A 188 14.63 13.29 -6.70
N SER A 189 15.14 12.09 -6.49
CA SER A 189 16.56 11.87 -6.16
C SER A 189 17.52 12.33 -7.25
N LYS A 190 17.05 12.42 -8.49
CA LYS A 190 17.81 12.98 -9.62
C LYS A 190 17.61 14.48 -9.78
N ALA A 191 16.34 14.93 -9.68
CA ALA A 191 15.93 16.30 -9.97
C ALA A 191 16.20 17.27 -8.81
N ALA A 192 16.23 16.78 -7.58
CA ALA A 192 16.39 17.58 -6.36
C ALA A 192 17.41 16.95 -5.41
N LYS A 193 18.63 16.75 -5.90
CA LYS A 193 19.71 16.14 -5.15
C LYS A 193 20.00 16.87 -3.83
N SER A 194 20.00 18.20 -3.86
CA SER A 194 20.16 19.06 -2.70
C SER A 194 19.12 18.83 -1.63
N LEU A 195 17.85 18.61 -2.01
CA LEU A 195 16.76 18.25 -1.10
C LEU A 195 17.03 16.94 -0.39
N PHE A 196 17.53 15.95 -1.13
CA PHE A 196 17.85 14.64 -0.59
C PHE A 196 19.02 14.69 0.40
N GLU A 197 20.04 15.45 0.07
CA GLU A 197 21.23 15.66 0.92
C GLU A 197 20.87 16.41 2.20
N ALA A 198 20.02 17.44 2.12
CA ALA A 198 19.60 18.24 3.26
C ALA A 198 18.62 17.53 4.20
N ASN A 199 17.72 16.69 3.69
CA ASN A 199 16.60 16.15 4.44
C ASN A 199 16.68 14.64 4.77
N GLY A 200 17.68 13.92 4.25
CA GLY A 200 17.91 12.50 4.56
C GLY A 200 16.64 11.63 4.48
N LYS A 201 16.27 11.02 5.62
CA LYS A 201 15.07 10.14 5.68
C LYS A 201 13.74 10.87 5.43
N LYS A 202 13.67 12.18 5.69
CA LYS A 202 12.46 12.99 5.44
C LYS A 202 12.30 13.31 3.95
N ALA A 203 13.39 13.38 3.19
CA ALA A 203 13.36 13.67 1.76
C ALA A 203 12.40 12.74 0.99
N LYS A 204 12.37 11.45 1.32
CA LYS A 204 11.44 10.49 0.66
C LYS A 204 9.98 10.86 0.85
N LYS A 205 9.61 11.45 1.99
CA LYS A 205 8.24 11.89 2.26
C LYS A 205 7.93 13.15 1.48
N GLU A 206 8.85 14.11 1.46
CA GLU A 206 8.70 15.34 0.70
C GLU A 206 8.64 15.07 -0.81
N CYS A 207 9.51 14.20 -1.34
CA CYS A 207 9.50 13.79 -2.73
C CYS A 207 8.18 13.13 -3.19
N ALA A 208 7.44 12.54 -2.28
CA ALA A 208 6.16 11.88 -2.58
C ALA A 208 4.95 12.83 -2.50
N LYS A 209 5.14 14.06 -2.03
CA LYS A 209 4.07 15.06 -2.04
C LYS A 209 3.78 15.49 -3.47
N MET A 210 2.54 15.39 -3.86
CA MET A 210 2.07 15.81 -5.18
C MET A 210 1.37 17.16 -5.09
N ARG A 211 1.32 17.86 -6.23
CA ARG A 211 0.62 19.13 -6.37
C ARG A 211 -0.89 18.96 -6.28
N GLU A 212 -1.56 19.98 -5.74
CA GLU A 212 -3.03 20.01 -5.54
C GLU A 212 -3.68 21.19 -6.29
N ASP A 213 -2.98 21.75 -7.26
CA ASP A 213 -3.37 22.96 -8.00
C ASP A 213 -4.14 22.68 -9.31
N GLY A 214 -4.67 21.45 -9.45
CA GLY A 214 -5.52 21.04 -10.57
C GLY A 214 -4.78 20.53 -11.82
N TYR A 215 -3.45 20.37 -11.76
CA TYR A 215 -2.67 19.74 -12.83
C TYR A 215 -2.53 18.22 -12.64
N ALA A 216 -2.71 17.75 -11.42
CA ALA A 216 -2.83 16.33 -11.08
C ALA A 216 -4.19 16.09 -10.41
N VAL A 217 -4.96 15.14 -10.91
CA VAL A 217 -6.33 14.84 -10.44
C VAL A 217 -6.41 13.38 -10.02
N GLU A 218 -7.02 13.14 -8.86
CA GLU A 218 -7.24 11.81 -8.27
C GLU A 218 -8.60 11.22 -8.64
#